data_b93e4bf697d4451e05783de2bfe2fa0d
#
_entry.id   b93e4bf697d4451e05783de2bfe2fa0d
#
_cell.length_a   1.000
_cell.length_b   1.000
_cell.length_c   1.000
_cell.angle_alpha   90.00
_cell.angle_beta   90.00
_cell.angle_gamma   90.00
#
_symmetry.space_group_name_H-M   'P 1'
#
loop_
_entity.id
_entity.type
_entity.pdbx_description
1 polymer ?
#
loop_
_entity_poly.entity_id
_entity_poly.type
_entity_poly.pdbx_seq_one_letter_code
_entity_poly.pdbx_strand_id
1 'polypeptide(L)'
;MFKKLFGGSPPRKIGALGQTVRALYPRLVLDVDVSDIAQALEAWAWLEPPAPLPDLIVPFGDMFFDTPLGVIMLDTMEGALNVVADSAAAFVEALDQDHYRDEILGDVWVQAASRRGLVLAPGESFDWTIAPILGGRCSVEAITKGSFVVNVNIAGQLHRQIKALPPGTPIGKITISD
;
A
#
# COMPACT_ATOMS: atom_id res chain seq x y z
N MET A 1 -24.74 12.81 31.85
CA MET A 1 -23.72 11.73 31.79
C MET A 1 -23.90 10.99 30.45
N PHE A 2 -23.29 11.50 29.39
CA PHE A 2 -23.40 10.91 28.05
C PHE A 2 -22.21 9.98 27.80
N LYS A 3 -22.47 8.68 27.79
CA LYS A 3 -21.54 7.66 27.32
C LYS A 3 -21.47 7.78 25.79
N LYS A 4 -20.39 8.35 25.24
CA LYS A 4 -20.05 8.27 23.83
C LYS A 4 -19.76 6.79 23.52
N LEU A 5 -20.72 6.11 22.90
CA LEU A 5 -20.52 4.81 22.27
C LEU A 5 -19.56 5.03 21.08
N PHE A 6 -18.33 4.61 21.22
CA PHE A 6 -17.43 4.45 20.12
C PHE A 6 -17.93 3.25 19.29
N GLY A 7 -18.76 3.54 18.28
CA GLY A 7 -19.11 2.58 17.25
C GLY A 7 -17.91 2.42 16.32
N GLY A 8 -16.99 1.53 16.65
CA GLY A 8 -16.00 1.07 15.70
C GLY A 8 -16.74 0.41 14.53
N SER A 9 -16.38 0.79 13.31
CA SER A 9 -16.84 0.08 12.11
C SER A 9 -16.46 -1.40 12.26
N PRO A 10 -17.32 -2.35 11.80
CA PRO A 10 -16.98 -3.75 11.89
C PRO A 10 -15.65 -4.00 11.15
N PRO A 11 -14.76 -4.86 11.70
CA PRO A 11 -13.51 -5.15 11.06
C PRO A 11 -13.76 -5.66 9.64
N ARG A 12 -12.98 -5.15 8.69
CA ARG A 12 -13.06 -5.54 7.29
C ARG A 12 -12.90 -7.06 7.16
N LYS A 13 -13.80 -7.70 6.44
CA LYS A 13 -13.52 -9.03 5.91
C LYS A 13 -12.57 -8.87 4.72
N ILE A 14 -11.31 -9.23 4.91
CA ILE A 14 -10.33 -9.34 3.83
C ILE A 14 -10.92 -10.28 2.77
N GLY A 15 -10.73 -9.96 1.47
CA GLY A 15 -11.14 -10.82 0.36
C GLY A 15 -10.43 -12.18 0.39
N ALA A 16 -10.86 -13.10 -0.46
CA ALA A 16 -10.32 -14.47 -0.49
C ALA A 16 -8.82 -14.50 -0.76
N LEU A 17 -8.33 -13.63 -1.68
CA LEU A 17 -6.91 -13.48 -1.98
C LEU A 17 -6.13 -13.08 -0.72
N GLY A 18 -6.56 -12.04 -0.04
CA GLY A 18 -5.89 -11.57 1.18
C GLY A 18 -5.90 -12.60 2.31
N GLN A 19 -6.97 -13.38 2.46
CA GLN A 19 -7.04 -14.48 3.43
C GLN A 19 -5.99 -15.57 3.11
N THR A 20 -5.85 -15.94 1.83
CA THR A 20 -4.86 -16.94 1.40
C THR A 20 -3.45 -16.44 1.64
N VAL A 21 -3.13 -15.20 1.22
CA VAL A 21 -1.80 -14.61 1.45
C VAL A 21 -1.50 -14.49 2.93
N ARG A 22 -2.46 -14.12 3.77
CA ARG A 22 -2.29 -14.05 5.22
C ARG A 22 -2.00 -15.41 5.85
N ALA A 23 -2.62 -16.47 5.38
CA ALA A 23 -2.37 -17.81 5.89
C ALA A 23 -0.93 -18.26 5.61
N LEU A 24 -0.37 -17.87 4.47
CA LEU A 24 1.00 -18.21 4.05
C LEU A 24 2.05 -17.22 4.60
N TYR A 25 1.75 -15.93 4.56
CA TYR A 25 2.68 -14.84 4.84
C TYR A 25 2.03 -13.78 5.77
N PRO A 26 1.71 -14.10 7.04
CA PRO A 26 0.92 -13.22 7.91
C PRO A 26 1.56 -11.84 8.13
N ARG A 27 2.89 -11.74 8.06
CA ARG A 27 3.62 -10.46 8.22
C ARG A 27 3.48 -9.51 7.02
N LEU A 28 2.98 -10.02 5.88
CA LEU A 28 2.87 -9.26 4.63
C LEU A 28 1.44 -8.74 4.38
N VAL A 29 0.55 -8.84 5.36
CA VAL A 29 -0.85 -8.41 5.20
C VAL A 29 -1.22 -7.44 6.32
N LEU A 30 -1.62 -6.24 5.93
CA LEU A 30 -2.17 -5.25 6.86
C LEU A 30 -3.66 -5.45 7.09
N ASP A 31 -4.08 -5.18 8.33
CA ASP A 31 -5.48 -4.94 8.69
C ASP A 31 -5.72 -3.44 8.71
N VAL A 32 -6.56 -2.97 7.81
CA VAL A 32 -6.91 -1.56 7.67
C VAL A 32 -8.43 -1.44 7.65
N ASP A 33 -8.98 -0.47 8.37
CA ASP A 33 -10.41 -0.21 8.39
C ASP A 33 -10.90 0.28 7.02
N VAL A 34 -12.15 -0.04 6.68
CA VAL A 34 -12.76 0.32 5.39
C VAL A 34 -12.74 1.83 5.16
N SER A 35 -13.01 2.61 6.22
CA SER A 35 -12.96 4.08 6.16
C SER A 35 -11.57 4.60 5.81
N ASP A 36 -10.53 4.00 6.38
CA ASP A 36 -9.15 4.39 6.17
C ASP A 36 -8.68 4.04 4.76
N ILE A 37 -9.11 2.88 4.24
CA ILE A 37 -8.86 2.51 2.83
C ILE A 37 -9.53 3.49 1.88
N ALA A 38 -10.80 3.81 2.12
CA ALA A 38 -11.53 4.76 1.27
C ALA A 38 -10.86 6.13 1.25
N GLN A 39 -10.48 6.64 2.42
CA GLN A 39 -9.77 7.91 2.55
C GLN A 39 -8.39 7.89 1.87
N ALA A 40 -7.63 6.81 2.02
CA ALA A 40 -6.35 6.65 1.36
C ALA A 40 -6.49 6.64 -0.17
N LEU A 41 -7.52 5.95 -0.70
CA LEU A 41 -7.77 5.84 -2.14
C LEU A 41 -8.27 7.13 -2.79
N GLU A 42 -8.79 8.11 -2.05
CA GLU A 42 -9.22 9.41 -2.59
C GLU A 42 -8.10 10.10 -3.38
N ALA A 43 -6.87 10.06 -2.86
CA ALA A 43 -5.71 10.65 -3.52
C ALA A 43 -5.27 9.89 -4.80
N TRP A 44 -5.77 8.69 -5.01
CA TRP A 44 -5.47 7.81 -6.16
C TRP A 44 -6.59 7.74 -7.18
N ALA A 45 -7.70 8.47 -6.97
CA ALA A 45 -8.87 8.45 -7.87
C ALA A 45 -8.52 8.78 -9.33
N TRP A 46 -7.42 9.50 -9.57
CA TRP A 46 -6.93 9.84 -10.91
C TRP A 46 -6.36 8.64 -11.69
N LEU A 47 -6.07 7.51 -11.02
CA LEU A 47 -5.69 6.23 -11.64
C LEU A 47 -6.89 5.31 -11.89
N GLU A 48 -8.07 5.67 -11.37
CA GLU A 48 -9.28 4.86 -11.46
C GLU A 48 -9.08 3.41 -10.93
N PRO A 49 -8.60 3.26 -9.66
CA PRO A 49 -8.38 1.93 -9.11
C PRO A 49 -9.66 1.09 -9.11
N PRO A 50 -9.56 -0.26 -9.25
CA PRO A 50 -10.72 -1.11 -9.26
C PRO A 50 -11.60 -0.97 -8.01
N ALA A 51 -12.91 -1.10 -8.20
CA ALA A 51 -13.89 -1.12 -7.11
C ALA A 51 -14.28 -2.59 -6.80
N PRO A 52 -14.81 -2.89 -5.58
CA PRO A 52 -15.15 -1.91 -4.54
C PRO A 52 -14.01 -1.54 -3.60
N LEU A 53 -13.13 -2.46 -3.24
CA LEU A 53 -12.02 -2.30 -2.31
C LEU A 53 -10.93 -3.32 -2.62
N PRO A 54 -9.65 -3.05 -2.27
CA PRO A 54 -8.58 -4.01 -2.47
C PRO A 54 -8.78 -5.27 -1.64
N ASP A 55 -8.42 -6.43 -2.15
CA ASP A 55 -8.49 -7.72 -1.45
C ASP A 55 -7.34 -7.92 -0.48
N LEU A 56 -6.19 -7.33 -0.77
CA LEU A 56 -4.96 -7.41 0.01
C LEU A 56 -4.32 -6.02 0.10
N ILE A 57 -3.77 -5.69 1.26
CA ILE A 57 -2.93 -4.51 1.49
C ILE A 57 -1.66 -4.98 2.17
N VAL A 58 -0.51 -4.55 1.65
CA VAL A 58 0.79 -4.94 2.21
C VAL A 58 1.39 -3.84 3.09
N PRO A 59 2.41 -4.15 3.91
CA PRO A 59 2.94 -3.24 4.92
C PRO A 59 3.45 -1.89 4.40
N PHE A 60 3.88 -1.78 3.14
CA PHE A 60 4.29 -0.52 2.50
C PHE A 60 3.15 0.24 1.82
N GLY A 61 1.91 -0.25 1.95
CA GLY A 61 0.72 0.47 1.50
C GLY A 61 0.22 0.08 0.11
N ASP A 62 0.92 -0.76 -0.64
CA ASP A 62 0.44 -1.24 -1.92
C ASP A 62 -0.83 -2.08 -1.75
N MET A 63 -1.71 -1.97 -2.74
CA MET A 63 -3.05 -2.56 -2.69
C MET A 63 -3.30 -3.46 -3.88
N PHE A 64 -3.89 -4.63 -3.64
CA PHE A 64 -4.16 -5.63 -4.67
C PHE A 64 -5.65 -5.88 -4.79
N PHE A 65 -6.13 -5.93 -6.01
CA PHE A 65 -7.52 -6.11 -6.38
C PHE A 65 -7.64 -7.40 -7.20
N ASP A 66 -8.40 -8.36 -6.71
CA ASP A 66 -8.76 -9.56 -7.48
C ASP A 66 -9.92 -9.22 -8.42
N THR A 67 -9.65 -9.21 -9.71
CA THR A 67 -10.61 -8.78 -10.74
C THR A 67 -10.77 -9.84 -11.83
N PRO A 68 -11.82 -9.75 -12.65
CA PRO A 68 -11.96 -10.62 -13.83
C PRO A 68 -10.82 -10.51 -14.86
N LEU A 69 -10.01 -9.44 -14.78
CA LEU A 69 -8.87 -9.21 -15.67
C LEU A 69 -7.54 -9.71 -15.05
N GLY A 70 -7.59 -10.30 -13.86
CA GLY A 70 -6.44 -10.73 -13.09
C GLY A 70 -6.25 -9.93 -11.80
N VAL A 71 -5.13 -10.13 -11.13
CA VAL A 71 -4.76 -9.39 -9.94
C VAL A 71 -4.10 -8.07 -10.35
N ILE A 72 -4.74 -6.97 -10.00
CA ILE A 72 -4.24 -5.62 -10.26
C ILE A 72 -3.63 -5.07 -8.98
N MET A 73 -2.41 -4.56 -9.06
CA MET A 73 -1.69 -3.89 -7.98
C MET A 73 -1.74 -2.38 -8.18
N LEU A 74 -2.18 -1.65 -7.17
CA LEU A 74 -1.85 -0.24 -7.02
C LEU A 74 -0.49 -0.16 -6.34
N ASP A 75 0.52 0.18 -7.14
CA ASP A 75 1.89 0.40 -6.69
C ASP A 75 2.01 1.85 -6.20
N THR A 76 2.14 2.01 -4.90
CA THR A 76 2.22 3.32 -4.25
C THR A 76 3.59 3.97 -4.41
N MET A 77 4.62 3.18 -4.68
CA MET A 77 5.99 3.67 -4.90
C MET A 77 6.19 4.21 -6.33
N GLU A 78 5.64 3.53 -7.34
CA GLU A 78 5.74 3.93 -8.75
C GLU A 78 4.56 4.79 -9.23
N GLY A 79 3.47 4.82 -8.46
CA GLY A 79 2.25 5.55 -8.80
C GLY A 79 1.57 4.98 -10.04
N ALA A 80 1.36 3.68 -10.09
CA ALA A 80 0.82 2.98 -11.24
C ALA A 80 -0.18 1.88 -10.83
N LEU A 81 -1.04 1.50 -11.79
CA LEU A 81 -1.84 0.28 -11.72
C LEU A 81 -1.23 -0.75 -12.67
N ASN A 82 -0.86 -1.90 -12.15
CA ASN A 82 -0.20 -2.97 -12.90
C ASN A 82 -0.96 -4.28 -12.74
N VAL A 83 -1.21 -5.01 -13.84
CA VAL A 83 -1.65 -6.41 -13.77
C VAL A 83 -0.43 -7.25 -13.40
N VAL A 84 -0.46 -7.86 -12.21
CA VAL A 84 0.67 -8.62 -11.66
C VAL A 84 0.51 -10.13 -11.77
N ALA A 85 -0.70 -10.60 -12.05
CA ALA A 85 -0.99 -12.01 -12.36
C ALA A 85 -2.32 -12.13 -13.09
N ASP A 86 -2.47 -13.19 -13.88
CA ASP A 86 -3.70 -13.45 -14.64
C ASP A 86 -4.87 -13.93 -13.75
N SER A 87 -4.58 -14.38 -12.54
CA SER A 87 -5.59 -14.83 -11.57
C SER A 87 -5.03 -14.83 -10.15
N ALA A 88 -5.92 -14.85 -9.14
CA ALA A 88 -5.56 -15.03 -7.75
C ALA A 88 -4.75 -16.32 -7.50
N ALA A 89 -5.08 -17.41 -8.19
CA ALA A 89 -4.35 -18.68 -8.06
C ALA A 89 -2.92 -18.56 -8.61
N ALA A 90 -2.74 -17.98 -9.79
CA ALA A 90 -1.42 -17.74 -10.38
C ALA A 90 -0.58 -16.77 -9.53
N PHE A 91 -1.22 -15.74 -8.96
CA PHE A 91 -0.57 -14.82 -8.03
C PHE A 91 -0.01 -15.56 -6.80
N VAL A 92 -0.85 -16.36 -6.14
CA VAL A 92 -0.44 -17.09 -4.93
C VAL A 92 0.67 -18.09 -5.25
N GLU A 93 0.59 -18.81 -6.38
CA GLU A 93 1.64 -19.73 -6.82
C GLU A 93 2.97 -19.00 -7.07
N ALA A 94 2.94 -17.83 -7.70
CA ALA A 94 4.14 -17.03 -7.96
C ALA A 94 4.83 -16.54 -6.67
N LEU A 95 4.07 -16.34 -5.57
CA LEU A 95 4.62 -15.92 -4.28
C LEU A 95 5.53 -16.97 -3.63
N ASP A 96 5.53 -18.23 -4.08
CA ASP A 96 6.50 -19.23 -3.62
C ASP A 96 7.94 -18.91 -4.07
N GLN A 97 8.08 -18.05 -5.08
CA GLN A 97 9.37 -17.55 -5.54
C GLN A 97 9.79 -16.34 -4.71
N ASP A 98 10.90 -16.44 -3.99
CA ASP A 98 11.38 -15.38 -3.09
C ASP A 98 11.53 -14.03 -3.80
N HIS A 99 12.15 -14.01 -4.99
CA HIS A 99 12.35 -12.76 -5.75
C HIS A 99 11.03 -12.09 -6.14
N TYR A 100 10.01 -12.86 -6.55
CA TYR A 100 8.70 -12.31 -6.88
C TYR A 100 8.00 -11.75 -5.62
N ARG A 101 8.11 -12.47 -4.50
CA ARG A 101 7.55 -12.02 -3.23
C ARG A 101 8.24 -10.76 -2.72
N ASP A 102 9.56 -10.66 -2.88
CA ASP A 102 10.33 -9.47 -2.54
C ASP A 102 9.93 -8.27 -3.40
N GLU A 103 9.77 -8.48 -4.71
CA GLU A 103 9.40 -7.42 -5.66
C GLU A 103 7.95 -6.94 -5.44
N ILE A 104 7.01 -7.87 -5.33
CA ILE A 104 5.58 -7.54 -5.34
C ILE A 104 5.01 -7.24 -3.95
N LEU A 105 5.46 -7.91 -2.91
CA LEU A 105 4.97 -7.71 -1.54
C LEU A 105 5.97 -6.96 -0.64
N GLY A 106 7.17 -6.67 -1.12
CA GLY A 106 8.20 -5.99 -0.36
C GLY A 106 8.75 -6.82 0.82
N ASP A 107 8.74 -8.17 0.74
CA ASP A 107 9.09 -9.05 1.86
C ASP A 107 10.48 -8.75 2.43
N VAL A 108 11.48 -8.53 1.58
CA VAL A 108 12.84 -8.17 1.99
C VAL A 108 12.86 -6.92 2.88
N TRP A 109 12.04 -5.92 2.56
CA TRP A 109 11.95 -4.67 3.31
C TRP A 109 11.19 -4.83 4.63
N VAL A 110 10.14 -5.64 4.64
CA VAL A 110 9.39 -5.99 5.87
C VAL A 110 10.30 -6.74 6.85
N GLN A 111 11.11 -7.68 6.34
CA GLN A 111 12.10 -8.36 7.16
C GLN A 111 13.17 -7.39 7.69
N ALA A 112 13.65 -6.46 6.85
CA ALA A 112 14.62 -5.46 7.26
C ALA A 112 14.07 -4.52 8.35
N ALA A 113 12.82 -4.07 8.19
CA ALA A 113 12.12 -3.28 9.21
C ALA A 113 12.01 -4.04 10.54
N SER A 114 11.61 -5.30 10.50
CA SER A 114 11.51 -6.17 11.69
C SER A 114 12.86 -6.34 12.40
N ARG A 115 13.96 -6.53 11.65
CA ARG A 115 15.31 -6.62 12.22
C ARG A 115 15.76 -5.32 12.91
N ARG A 116 15.24 -4.17 12.49
CA ARG A 116 15.44 -2.88 13.16
C ARG A 116 14.51 -2.67 14.37
N GLY A 117 13.64 -3.62 14.68
CA GLY A 117 12.66 -3.50 15.76
C GLY A 117 11.46 -2.61 15.41
N LEU A 118 11.24 -2.30 14.13
CA LEU A 118 10.05 -1.56 13.70
C LEU A 118 8.86 -2.51 13.68
N VAL A 119 7.86 -2.22 14.50
CA VAL A 119 6.60 -2.97 14.60
C VAL A 119 5.46 -2.01 14.26
N LEU A 120 4.59 -2.41 13.36
CA LEU A 120 3.41 -1.64 13.00
C LEU A 120 2.33 -1.80 14.07
N ALA A 121 1.76 -0.69 14.52
CA ALA A 121 0.53 -0.67 15.29
C ALA A 121 -0.68 -0.69 14.33
N PRO A 122 -1.91 -0.98 14.84
CA PRO A 122 -3.12 -0.84 14.04
C PRO A 122 -3.21 0.54 13.36
N GLY A 123 -3.50 0.56 12.06
CA GLY A 123 -3.58 1.80 11.27
C GLY A 123 -2.23 2.40 10.85
N GLU A 124 -1.11 1.73 11.11
CA GLU A 124 0.22 2.13 10.61
C GLU A 124 0.61 1.33 9.36
N SER A 125 1.45 1.94 8.53
CA SER A 125 2.22 1.31 7.45
C SER A 125 3.69 1.70 7.53
N PHE A 126 4.56 0.93 6.89
CA PHE A 126 5.92 1.39 6.60
C PHE A 126 5.90 2.43 5.49
N ASP A 127 6.94 3.25 5.47
CA ASP A 127 7.18 4.28 4.47
C ASP A 127 8.70 4.55 4.38
N TRP A 128 9.08 5.38 3.42
CA TRP A 128 10.44 5.85 3.25
C TRP A 128 10.58 7.27 3.84
N THR A 129 11.66 7.54 4.55
CA THR A 129 11.94 8.86 5.13
C THR A 129 11.84 9.99 4.10
N ILE A 130 12.23 9.71 2.87
CA ILE A 130 12.01 10.56 1.70
C ILE A 130 11.40 9.68 0.62
N ALA A 131 10.26 10.08 0.08
CA ALA A 131 9.59 9.33 -0.98
C ALA A 131 10.53 9.10 -2.17
N PRO A 132 10.63 7.87 -2.72
CA PRO A 132 11.51 7.56 -3.85
C PRO A 132 11.31 8.45 -5.07
N ILE A 133 10.06 8.82 -5.37
CA ILE A 133 9.73 9.75 -6.46
C ILE A 133 10.35 11.14 -6.28
N LEU A 134 10.72 11.52 -5.06
CA LEU A 134 11.45 12.76 -4.73
C LEU A 134 12.96 12.56 -4.65
N GLY A 135 13.48 11.40 -5.11
CA GLY A 135 14.90 11.06 -5.06
C GLY A 135 15.33 10.41 -3.75
N GLY A 136 14.39 9.99 -2.90
CA GLY A 136 14.69 9.19 -1.72
C GLY A 136 15.30 7.85 -2.09
N ARG A 137 16.19 7.34 -1.21
CA ARG A 137 16.82 6.03 -1.39
C ARG A 137 16.02 4.96 -0.66
N CYS A 138 15.71 3.86 -1.34
CA CYS A 138 15.23 2.65 -0.69
C CYS A 138 16.42 1.97 -0.02
N SER A 139 16.60 2.19 1.27
CA SER A 139 17.61 1.53 2.09
C SER A 139 17.03 1.12 3.44
N VAL A 140 17.69 0.19 4.11
CA VAL A 140 17.23 -0.30 5.42
C VAL A 140 17.08 0.85 6.42
N GLU A 141 18.01 1.81 6.42
CA GLU A 141 18.02 2.96 7.32
C GLU A 141 16.90 3.97 7.02
N ALA A 142 16.46 4.02 5.77
CA ALA A 142 15.42 4.94 5.32
C ALA A 142 14.00 4.44 5.61
N ILE A 143 13.83 3.19 6.04
CA ILE A 143 12.51 2.69 6.42
C ILE A 143 12.03 3.42 7.68
N THR A 144 10.84 3.98 7.61
CA THR A 144 10.10 4.57 8.72
C THR A 144 8.71 3.97 8.82
N LYS A 145 7.88 4.44 9.73
CA LYS A 145 6.47 4.05 9.85
C LYS A 145 5.61 5.24 10.27
N GLY A 146 4.36 5.21 9.87
CA GLY A 146 3.40 6.25 10.21
C GLY A 146 1.97 5.79 9.93
N SER A 147 1.03 6.73 9.99
CA SER A 147 -0.37 6.45 9.65
C SER A 147 -0.49 5.95 8.21
N PHE A 148 -1.14 4.81 8.01
CA PHE A 148 -1.42 4.24 6.70
C PHE A 148 -2.13 5.25 5.79
N VAL A 149 -3.19 5.90 6.31
CA VAL A 149 -3.96 6.89 5.54
C VAL A 149 -3.06 8.03 5.08
N VAL A 150 -2.24 8.57 5.97
CA VAL A 150 -1.36 9.71 5.67
C VAL A 150 -0.29 9.31 4.65
N ASN A 151 0.39 8.19 4.87
CA ASN A 151 1.46 7.72 3.98
C ASN A 151 0.92 7.49 2.56
N VAL A 152 -0.16 6.73 2.43
CA VAL A 152 -0.74 6.37 1.12
C VAL A 152 -1.39 7.58 0.44
N ASN A 153 -2.07 8.44 1.19
CA ASN A 153 -2.68 9.65 0.63
C ASN A 153 -1.60 10.63 0.11
N ILE A 154 -0.56 10.89 0.90
CA ILE A 154 0.56 11.75 0.47
C ILE A 154 1.22 11.20 -0.79
N ALA A 155 1.48 9.88 -0.86
CA ALA A 155 2.04 9.26 -2.06
C ALA A 155 1.16 9.53 -3.30
N GLY A 156 -0.16 9.35 -3.19
CA GLY A 156 -1.10 9.64 -4.29
C GLY A 156 -1.07 11.09 -4.76
N GLN A 157 -1.04 12.04 -3.82
CA GLN A 157 -0.94 13.45 -4.13
C GLN A 157 0.39 13.81 -4.81
N LEU A 158 1.51 13.24 -4.34
CA LEU A 158 2.84 13.42 -4.92
C LEU A 158 2.87 12.93 -6.36
N HIS A 159 2.47 11.67 -6.59
CA HIS A 159 2.47 11.08 -7.93
C HIS A 159 1.58 11.85 -8.90
N ARG A 160 0.39 12.26 -8.49
CA ARG A 160 -0.51 13.06 -9.31
C ARG A 160 0.12 14.36 -9.76
N GLN A 161 0.80 15.08 -8.86
CA GLN A 161 1.44 16.36 -9.18
C GLN A 161 2.65 16.17 -10.07
N ILE A 162 3.49 15.16 -9.81
CA ILE A 162 4.73 14.92 -10.55
C ILE A 162 4.44 14.40 -11.96
N LYS A 163 3.48 13.49 -12.13
CA LYS A 163 3.09 13.00 -13.46
C LYS A 163 2.53 14.09 -14.39
N ALA A 164 2.03 15.18 -13.83
CA ALA A 164 1.57 16.33 -14.60
C ALA A 164 2.71 17.23 -15.11
N LEU A 165 3.95 17.01 -14.64
CA LEU A 165 5.10 17.80 -15.03
C LEU A 165 5.81 17.19 -16.26
N PRO A 166 6.30 18.02 -17.20
CA PRO A 166 7.17 17.53 -18.27
C PRO A 166 8.42 16.84 -17.70
N PRO A 167 8.94 15.80 -18.37
CA PRO A 167 10.19 15.15 -17.98
C PRO A 167 11.34 16.16 -17.82
N GLY A 168 12.10 16.04 -16.72
CA GLY A 168 13.24 16.93 -16.42
C GLY A 168 12.85 18.26 -15.79
N THR A 169 11.57 18.50 -15.49
CA THR A 169 11.14 19.71 -14.78
C THR A 169 11.64 19.66 -13.32
N PRO A 170 12.38 20.69 -12.85
CA PRO A 170 12.73 20.78 -11.44
C PRO A 170 11.48 20.86 -10.55
N ILE A 171 11.40 20.03 -9.52
CA ILE A 171 10.30 20.07 -8.56
C ILE A 171 10.55 21.23 -7.59
N GLY A 172 9.92 22.38 -7.86
CA GLY A 172 10.10 23.58 -7.05
C GLY A 172 9.17 23.67 -5.84
N LYS A 173 7.95 23.13 -5.93
CA LYS A 173 6.95 23.16 -4.86
C LYS A 173 5.96 22.00 -5.03
N ILE A 174 5.70 21.32 -3.93
CA ILE A 174 4.63 20.33 -3.79
C ILE A 174 3.63 20.85 -2.78
N THR A 175 2.35 20.68 -3.04
CA THR A 175 1.28 21.04 -2.12
C THR A 175 0.55 19.78 -1.68
N ILE A 176 0.51 19.53 -0.38
CA ILE A 176 -0.28 18.45 0.22
C ILE A 176 -1.54 19.07 0.80
N SER A 177 -2.68 18.50 0.48
CA SER A 177 -3.99 18.87 1.02
C SER A 177 -4.39 17.89 2.13
N ASP A 178 -5.09 18.43 3.13
CA ASP A 178 -5.70 17.64 4.19
C ASP A 178 -6.89 16.83 3.66
#